data_538c5efc42b4201480af5b6f05de3152
#
_entry.id   538c5efc42b4201480af5b6f05de3152
#
_cell.length_a   1.000
_cell.length_b   1.000
_cell.length_c   1.000
_cell.angle_alpha   90.00
_cell.angle_beta   90.00
_cell.angle_gamma   90.00
#
_symmetry.space_group_name_H-M   'P 1'
#
loop_
_entity.id
_entity.type
_entity.pdbx_description
1 polymer ?
#
loop_
_entity_poly.entity_id
_entity_poly.type
_entity_poly.pdbx_seq_one_letter_code
_entity_poly.pdbx_strand_id
1 'polypeptide(L)'
;LDVWGDSGVSWKAVCEYRPELEYPADVYLEGSDQHRGWFQSSLLTSVGANGHAPYKAVVSQGFTLDGQGRKMSKSLGNVIDPNKVCDEMGADIIRLWVASVDTSSDVSIDHEILARTSDAYRRFRNTLRFLLSELEGQFEPETDGVAFADLLPLDKLMVARLTQVQAEVDDAYASYEFPRAYRALYDFVVTELSNVYLDALKDRLYCDKPGSLERRSAQTVLAELFSMLIRDLQPILSYTVDEAMAYAPAGCVDHQKYAALLDWYKSPITVDEANEFEGVLEASLELRSAVTKALEDARSAGTFTKSQQVRVKAVVPAEMYALLTGDKAVDLAEFYIVSDVELTQGEELSVAIEAAEGECCDRCWNYRTTVGEYNGHAHICKR
;
A
#
# COMPACT_ATOMS: atom_id res chain seq x y z
N LEU A 1 -4.99 16.49 47.45
CA LEU A 1 -4.88 17.16 46.17
C LEU A 1 -6.02 16.72 45.28
N ASP A 2 -6.46 17.57 44.37
CA ASP A 2 -7.44 17.26 43.36
C ASP A 2 -6.81 16.34 42.25
N VAL A 3 -7.64 15.56 41.54
CA VAL A 3 -7.27 14.71 40.42
C VAL A 3 -6.37 15.43 39.39
N TRP A 4 -6.68 16.69 39.09
CA TRP A 4 -5.88 17.53 38.21
C TRP A 4 -4.52 17.93 38.79
N GLY A 5 -4.37 17.99 40.13
CA GLY A 5 -3.08 18.18 40.79
C GLY A 5 -2.20 16.94 40.64
N ASP A 6 -2.77 15.73 40.79
CA ASP A 6 -2.04 14.47 40.68
C ASP A 6 -1.65 14.20 39.24
N SER A 7 -2.59 14.33 38.28
CA SER A 7 -2.31 14.14 36.84
C SER A 7 -1.39 15.25 36.29
N GLY A 8 -1.49 16.48 36.80
CA GLY A 8 -0.69 17.61 36.36
C GLY A 8 0.80 17.50 36.69
N VAL A 9 1.22 16.58 37.58
CA VAL A 9 2.63 16.32 37.88
C VAL A 9 3.14 14.99 37.31
N SER A 10 2.38 14.35 36.39
CA SER A 10 2.77 13.10 35.77
C SER A 10 4.10 13.19 35.00
N TRP A 11 4.44 14.34 34.44
CA TRP A 11 5.73 14.60 33.83
C TRP A 11 6.90 14.37 34.78
N LYS A 12 6.75 14.75 36.08
CA LYS A 12 7.75 14.52 37.13
C LYS A 12 7.76 13.08 37.59
N ALA A 13 6.58 12.52 37.89
CA ALA A 13 6.44 11.20 38.48
C ALA A 13 6.74 10.06 37.49
N VAL A 14 6.64 10.30 36.19
CA VAL A 14 6.81 9.30 35.11
C VAL A 14 8.02 9.65 34.27
N CYS A 15 7.97 10.72 33.49
CA CYS A 15 8.98 11.00 32.47
C CYS A 15 10.35 11.34 33.06
N GLU A 16 10.38 12.16 34.13
CA GLU A 16 11.65 12.56 34.75
C GLU A 16 12.17 11.52 35.75
N TYR A 17 11.28 10.75 36.37
CA TYR A 17 11.66 9.73 37.35
C TYR A 17 12.18 8.44 36.73
N ARG A 18 11.70 8.06 35.59
CA ARG A 18 12.08 6.80 34.89
C ARG A 18 13.26 7.02 33.94
N PRO A 19 14.41 6.37 34.16
CA PRO A 19 15.62 6.58 33.35
C PRO A 19 15.48 6.13 31.89
N GLU A 20 14.49 5.28 31.60
CA GLU A 20 14.19 4.82 30.25
C GLU A 20 13.29 5.77 29.46
N LEU A 21 12.79 6.83 30.07
CA LEU A 21 11.94 7.84 29.46
C LEU A 21 12.64 9.19 29.37
N GLU A 22 12.15 10.05 28.49
CA GLU A 22 12.66 11.41 28.33
C GLU A 22 11.71 12.46 28.91
N TYR A 23 12.31 13.57 29.35
CA TYR A 23 11.62 14.76 29.73
C TYR A 23 12.27 15.98 29.06
N PRO A 24 11.48 16.86 28.38
CA PRO A 24 10.02 16.81 28.14
C PRO A 24 9.59 15.59 27.34
N ALA A 25 8.33 15.12 27.53
CA ALA A 25 7.73 14.08 26.71
C ALA A 25 7.65 14.51 25.24
N ASP A 26 7.77 13.58 24.29
CA ASP A 26 7.70 13.91 22.87
C ASP A 26 6.31 14.42 22.50
N VAL A 27 5.26 13.72 22.95
CA VAL A 27 3.86 14.04 22.60
C VAL A 27 2.95 13.89 23.81
N TYR A 28 2.08 14.88 24.00
CA TYR A 28 0.86 14.74 24.80
C TYR A 28 -0.33 14.55 23.87
N LEU A 29 -1.08 13.45 24.06
CA LEU A 29 -2.20 13.06 23.20
C LEU A 29 -3.45 12.88 24.04
N GLU A 30 -4.49 13.67 23.79
CA GLU A 30 -5.78 13.61 24.47
C GLU A 30 -6.87 14.42 23.73
N GLY A 31 -8.09 14.38 24.23
CA GLY A 31 -9.20 15.17 23.73
C GLY A 31 -9.02 16.68 23.94
N SER A 32 -9.73 17.46 23.14
CA SER A 32 -9.66 18.93 23.16
C SER A 32 -10.14 19.57 24.46
N ASP A 33 -10.95 18.86 25.27
CA ASP A 33 -11.36 19.29 26.61
C ASP A 33 -10.18 19.38 27.60
N GLN A 34 -9.08 18.66 27.35
CA GLN A 34 -7.90 18.68 28.19
C GLN A 34 -7.08 19.98 28.11
N HIS A 35 -7.41 20.88 27.20
CA HIS A 35 -6.90 22.26 27.23
C HIS A 35 -7.34 23.02 28.49
N ARG A 36 -8.41 22.58 29.15
CA ARG A 36 -8.87 23.08 30.47
C ARG A 36 -8.77 22.01 31.57
N GLY A 37 -7.92 21.02 31.37
CA GLY A 37 -7.70 19.93 32.30
C GLY A 37 -6.22 19.56 32.40
N TRP A 38 -5.88 18.34 31.98
CA TRP A 38 -4.51 17.81 32.13
C TRP A 38 -3.45 18.61 31.39
N PHE A 39 -3.69 19.06 30.15
CA PHE A 39 -2.71 19.88 29.41
C PHE A 39 -2.39 21.15 30.18
N GLN A 40 -3.41 21.85 30.72
CA GLN A 40 -3.24 23.08 31.46
C GLN A 40 -2.51 22.84 32.78
N SER A 41 -2.93 21.87 33.60
CA SER A 41 -2.32 21.61 34.89
C SER A 41 -0.88 21.14 34.75
N SER A 42 -0.58 20.28 33.79
CA SER A 42 0.78 19.84 33.45
C SER A 42 1.68 21.01 33.02
N LEU A 43 1.17 21.86 32.12
CA LEU A 43 1.92 23.03 31.64
C LEU A 43 2.27 23.97 32.80
N LEU A 44 1.30 24.33 33.61
CA LEU A 44 1.49 25.29 34.70
C LEU A 44 2.46 24.77 35.78
N THR A 45 2.34 23.49 36.17
CA THR A 45 3.23 22.89 37.15
C THR A 45 4.66 22.74 36.63
N SER A 46 4.85 22.34 35.37
CA SER A 46 6.16 22.21 34.77
C SER A 46 6.85 23.58 34.55
N VAL A 47 6.13 24.55 33.99
CA VAL A 47 6.67 25.90 33.81
C VAL A 47 7.02 26.54 35.16
N GLY A 48 6.17 26.36 36.17
CA GLY A 48 6.44 26.84 37.51
C GLY A 48 7.67 26.22 38.19
N ALA A 49 7.93 24.94 37.93
CA ALA A 49 9.05 24.19 38.52
C ALA A 49 10.34 24.28 37.70
N ASN A 50 10.24 24.16 36.38
CA ASN A 50 11.38 23.96 35.48
C ASN A 50 11.54 25.05 34.39
N GLY A 51 10.61 25.98 34.28
CA GLY A 51 10.67 27.10 33.32
C GLY A 51 10.28 26.76 31.91
N HIS A 52 9.86 25.51 31.58
CA HIS A 52 9.47 25.07 30.24
C HIS A 52 8.30 24.09 30.27
N ALA A 53 7.69 23.88 29.09
CA ALA A 53 6.59 22.93 28.91
C ALA A 53 7.06 21.48 29.17
N PRO A 54 6.17 20.59 29.67
CA PRO A 54 6.49 19.18 29.91
C PRO A 54 6.43 18.31 28.66
N TYR A 55 6.13 18.87 27.50
CA TYR A 55 5.98 18.20 26.20
C TYR A 55 6.61 19.01 25.07
N LYS A 56 7.04 18.33 24.01
CA LYS A 56 7.54 18.93 22.77
C LYS A 56 6.39 19.26 21.81
N ALA A 57 5.36 18.37 21.75
CA ALA A 57 4.17 18.54 20.91
C ALA A 57 2.88 18.15 21.65
N VAL A 58 1.76 18.69 21.20
CA VAL A 58 0.40 18.32 21.65
C VAL A 58 -0.40 17.91 20.44
N VAL A 59 -0.97 16.69 20.47
CA VAL A 59 -1.96 16.22 19.51
C VAL A 59 -3.32 16.19 20.19
N SER A 60 -4.20 17.07 19.75
CA SER A 60 -5.53 17.25 20.33
C SER A 60 -6.59 16.66 19.43
N GLN A 61 -7.53 15.90 20.00
CA GLN A 61 -8.59 15.20 19.28
C GLN A 61 -9.98 15.74 19.61
N GLY A 62 -10.91 15.59 18.65
CA GLY A 62 -12.34 15.80 18.87
C GLY A 62 -12.99 14.64 19.64
N PHE A 63 -14.30 14.74 19.83
CA PHE A 63 -15.08 13.68 20.46
C PHE A 63 -15.55 12.62 19.47
N THR A 64 -15.75 11.41 19.98
CA THR A 64 -16.38 10.34 19.21
C THR A 64 -17.90 10.41 19.42
N LEU A 65 -18.64 10.52 18.32
CA LEU A 65 -20.09 10.65 18.25
C LEU A 65 -20.70 9.37 17.66
N ASP A 66 -22.00 9.17 17.86
CA ASP A 66 -22.73 8.08 17.16
C ASP A 66 -22.88 8.40 15.66
N GLY A 67 -23.40 7.45 14.86
CA GLY A 67 -23.58 7.63 13.42
C GLY A 67 -24.57 8.74 13.02
N GLN A 68 -25.26 9.36 14.01
CA GLN A 68 -26.14 10.50 13.83
C GLN A 68 -25.53 11.82 14.34
N GLY A 69 -24.25 11.81 14.70
CA GLY A 69 -23.54 12.97 15.20
C GLY A 69 -23.91 13.38 16.64
N ARG A 70 -24.46 12.45 17.43
CA ARG A 70 -24.84 12.72 18.81
C ARG A 70 -23.81 12.17 19.79
N LYS A 71 -23.62 12.85 20.90
CA LYS A 71 -22.76 12.38 21.99
C LYS A 71 -23.25 11.02 22.51
N MET A 72 -22.33 10.08 22.62
CA MET A 72 -22.62 8.76 23.19
C MET A 72 -22.89 8.83 24.68
N SER A 73 -23.95 8.17 25.14
CA SER A 73 -24.26 8.02 26.55
C SER A 73 -24.97 6.70 26.84
N LYS A 74 -24.75 6.17 28.04
CA LYS A 74 -25.45 4.95 28.50
C LYS A 74 -26.96 5.14 28.54
N SER A 75 -27.44 6.34 28.86
CA SER A 75 -28.88 6.66 28.92
C SER A 75 -29.55 6.68 27.56
N LEU A 76 -28.82 7.00 26.49
CA LEU A 76 -29.34 6.96 25.11
C LEU A 76 -29.18 5.58 24.47
N GLY A 77 -28.41 4.68 25.06
CA GLY A 77 -28.15 3.34 24.53
C GLY A 77 -27.38 3.34 23.20
N ASN A 78 -26.70 4.44 22.87
CA ASN A 78 -25.97 4.62 21.61
C ASN A 78 -24.45 4.46 21.76
N VAL A 79 -23.99 3.86 22.88
CA VAL A 79 -22.57 3.62 23.14
C VAL A 79 -22.10 2.43 22.35
N ILE A 80 -21.06 2.60 21.56
CA ILE A 80 -20.30 1.51 20.95
C ILE A 80 -19.18 1.14 21.92
N ASP A 81 -19.22 -0.10 22.39
CA ASP A 81 -18.19 -0.66 23.28
C ASP A 81 -17.02 -1.18 22.45
N PRO A 82 -15.82 -0.58 22.56
CA PRO A 82 -14.65 -1.02 21.80
C PRO A 82 -14.29 -2.50 22.03
N ASN A 83 -14.47 -3.02 23.25
CA ASN A 83 -14.16 -4.41 23.54
C ASN A 83 -15.05 -5.37 22.76
N LYS A 84 -16.36 -5.05 22.64
CA LYS A 84 -17.27 -5.85 21.81
C LYS A 84 -16.89 -5.82 20.34
N VAL A 85 -16.49 -4.67 19.81
CA VAL A 85 -16.00 -4.57 18.44
C VAL A 85 -14.72 -5.37 18.26
N CYS A 86 -13.80 -5.33 19.23
CA CYS A 86 -12.59 -6.16 19.19
C CYS A 86 -12.93 -7.66 19.18
N ASP A 87 -13.90 -8.10 20.00
CA ASP A 87 -14.31 -9.49 20.07
C ASP A 87 -14.99 -9.98 18.77
N GLU A 88 -15.75 -9.10 18.11
CA GLU A 88 -16.53 -9.43 16.91
C GLU A 88 -15.72 -9.28 15.62
N MET A 89 -14.90 -8.24 15.50
CA MET A 89 -14.25 -7.82 14.25
C MET A 89 -12.72 -7.80 14.33
N GLY A 90 -12.15 -7.82 15.53
CA GLY A 90 -10.72 -7.66 15.78
C GLY A 90 -10.30 -6.22 16.06
N ALA A 91 -9.27 -6.06 16.88
CA ALA A 91 -8.78 -4.74 17.31
C ALA A 91 -8.26 -3.88 16.15
N ASP A 92 -7.69 -4.50 15.12
CA ASP A 92 -7.15 -3.78 13.95
C ASP A 92 -8.22 -3.02 13.17
N ILE A 93 -9.50 -3.41 13.28
CA ILE A 93 -10.61 -2.67 12.63
C ILE A 93 -10.80 -1.31 13.31
N ILE A 94 -10.78 -1.24 14.64
CA ILE A 94 -10.88 0.04 15.36
C ILE A 94 -9.65 0.88 15.06
N ARG A 95 -8.46 0.30 15.09
CA ARG A 95 -7.19 0.99 14.80
C ARG A 95 -7.19 1.58 13.39
N LEU A 96 -7.64 0.82 12.40
CA LEU A 96 -7.76 1.26 11.01
C LEU A 96 -8.79 2.39 10.87
N TRP A 97 -9.95 2.28 11.53
CA TRP A 97 -10.95 3.34 11.54
C TRP A 97 -10.35 4.64 12.11
N VAL A 98 -9.71 4.60 13.28
CA VAL A 98 -9.07 5.78 13.88
C VAL A 98 -8.04 6.40 12.94
N ALA A 99 -7.20 5.59 12.31
CA ALA A 99 -6.19 6.08 11.37
C ALA A 99 -6.79 6.65 10.06
N SER A 100 -8.00 6.24 9.70
CA SER A 100 -8.64 6.65 8.43
C SER A 100 -9.43 7.95 8.51
N VAL A 101 -9.71 8.45 9.71
CA VAL A 101 -10.55 9.63 9.95
C VAL A 101 -9.73 10.81 10.47
N ASP A 102 -10.15 12.03 10.12
CA ASP A 102 -9.54 13.25 10.68
C ASP A 102 -10.04 13.46 12.11
N THR A 103 -9.20 13.07 13.07
CA THR A 103 -9.48 13.18 14.50
C THR A 103 -9.28 14.58 15.08
N SER A 104 -8.83 15.57 14.30
CA SER A 104 -8.72 16.97 14.75
C SER A 104 -10.09 17.61 15.05
N SER A 105 -11.15 17.02 14.54
CA SER A 105 -12.55 17.37 14.79
C SER A 105 -13.33 16.18 15.34
N ASP A 106 -14.60 16.39 15.70
CA ASP A 106 -15.50 15.33 16.16
C ASP A 106 -15.71 14.29 15.04
N VAL A 107 -15.61 13.00 15.38
CA VAL A 107 -15.73 11.88 14.44
C VAL A 107 -16.91 10.99 14.81
N SER A 108 -17.61 10.48 13.78
CA SER A 108 -18.73 9.56 13.98
C SER A 108 -18.29 8.11 13.82
N ILE A 109 -18.91 7.22 14.62
CA ILE A 109 -18.75 5.77 14.51
C ILE A 109 -20.10 5.08 14.61
N ASP A 110 -20.32 4.09 13.76
CA ASP A 110 -21.45 3.15 13.80
C ASP A 110 -21.05 1.81 13.16
N HIS A 111 -21.98 0.85 13.17
CA HIS A 111 -21.74 -0.46 12.60
C HIS A 111 -21.52 -0.44 11.09
N GLU A 112 -22.14 0.48 10.35
CA GLU A 112 -21.96 0.61 8.90
C GLU A 112 -20.56 1.16 8.57
N ILE A 113 -20.10 2.16 9.32
CA ILE A 113 -18.74 2.70 9.21
C ILE A 113 -17.71 1.60 9.48
N LEU A 114 -17.92 0.82 10.55
CA LEU A 114 -17.03 -0.30 10.89
C LEU A 114 -17.05 -1.41 9.83
N ALA A 115 -18.21 -1.70 9.22
CA ALA A 115 -18.30 -2.66 8.12
C ALA A 115 -17.49 -2.21 6.90
N ARG A 116 -17.59 -0.93 6.51
CA ARG A 116 -16.77 -0.35 5.42
C ARG A 116 -15.27 -0.39 5.76
N THR A 117 -14.92 -0.10 7.00
CA THR A 117 -13.52 -0.23 7.47
C THR A 117 -13.03 -1.67 7.39
N SER A 118 -13.90 -2.65 7.70
CA SER A 118 -13.57 -4.07 7.55
C SER A 118 -13.33 -4.47 6.09
N ASP A 119 -14.04 -3.87 5.14
CA ASP A 119 -13.78 -4.10 3.71
C ASP A 119 -12.42 -3.53 3.27
N ALA A 120 -12.06 -2.33 3.76
CA ALA A 120 -10.73 -1.76 3.54
C ALA A 120 -9.62 -2.64 4.15
N TYR A 121 -9.82 -3.11 5.38
CA TYR A 121 -8.93 -4.05 6.05
C TYR A 121 -8.68 -5.31 5.23
N ARG A 122 -9.74 -5.90 4.66
CA ARG A 122 -9.62 -7.11 3.81
C ARG A 122 -8.74 -6.86 2.59
N ARG A 123 -8.71 -5.65 2.02
CA ARG A 123 -7.82 -5.31 0.91
C ARG A 123 -6.35 -5.41 1.33
N PHE A 124 -5.97 -4.78 2.44
CA PHE A 124 -4.61 -4.89 2.98
C PHE A 124 -4.23 -6.34 3.27
N ARG A 125 -5.08 -7.06 4.01
CA ARG A 125 -4.81 -8.45 4.38
C ARG A 125 -4.67 -9.37 3.17
N ASN A 126 -5.53 -9.23 2.17
CA ASN A 126 -5.46 -10.03 0.96
C ASN A 126 -4.19 -9.74 0.15
N THR A 127 -3.74 -8.49 0.09
CA THR A 127 -2.48 -8.13 -0.57
C THR A 127 -1.29 -8.74 0.15
N LEU A 128 -1.18 -8.59 1.48
CA LEU A 128 -0.12 -9.24 2.26
C LEU A 128 -0.11 -10.77 2.04
N ARG A 129 -1.28 -11.38 2.05
CA ARG A 129 -1.41 -12.83 1.80
C ARG A 129 -0.95 -13.22 0.40
N PHE A 130 -1.28 -12.42 -0.62
CA PHE A 130 -0.81 -12.66 -2.00
C PHE A 130 0.72 -12.59 -2.06
N LEU A 131 1.32 -11.52 -1.52
CA LEU A 131 2.78 -11.37 -1.49
C LEU A 131 3.46 -12.57 -0.83
N LEU A 132 2.96 -12.99 0.32
CA LEU A 132 3.50 -14.15 1.03
C LEU A 132 3.35 -15.45 0.23
N SER A 133 2.23 -15.68 -0.45
CA SER A 133 2.01 -16.91 -1.23
C SER A 133 2.97 -17.07 -2.41
N GLU A 134 3.49 -15.97 -2.94
CA GLU A 134 4.44 -15.98 -4.05
C GLU A 134 5.92 -16.00 -3.60
N LEU A 135 6.15 -15.81 -2.31
CA LEU A 135 7.49 -15.80 -1.73
C LEU A 135 7.80 -17.05 -0.93
N GLU A 136 6.83 -17.55 -0.12
CA GLU A 136 7.04 -18.64 0.82
C GLU A 136 7.56 -19.92 0.15
N GLY A 137 8.74 -20.40 0.58
CA GLY A 137 9.38 -21.60 0.06
C GLY A 137 9.83 -21.56 -1.41
N GLN A 138 9.75 -20.38 -2.05
CA GLN A 138 10.06 -20.20 -3.47
C GLN A 138 11.12 -19.14 -3.73
N PHE A 139 11.39 -18.27 -2.75
CA PHE A 139 12.28 -17.13 -2.91
C PHE A 139 13.00 -16.81 -1.60
N GLU A 140 14.31 -16.67 -1.68
CA GLU A 140 15.17 -16.21 -0.59
C GLU A 140 15.90 -14.93 -1.02
N PRO A 141 15.60 -13.77 -0.42
CA PRO A 141 16.15 -12.47 -0.86
C PRO A 141 17.68 -12.44 -1.01
N GLU A 142 18.40 -13.10 -0.11
CA GLU A 142 19.87 -13.08 -0.11
C GLU A 142 20.51 -13.85 -1.28
N THR A 143 19.83 -14.89 -1.79
CA THR A 143 20.39 -15.77 -2.84
C THR A 143 19.71 -15.59 -4.19
N ASP A 144 18.42 -15.24 -4.18
CA ASP A 144 17.56 -15.15 -5.36
C ASP A 144 17.28 -13.71 -5.78
N GLY A 145 17.60 -12.74 -4.91
CA GLY A 145 17.35 -11.32 -5.15
C GLY A 145 18.09 -10.77 -6.36
N VAL A 146 17.41 -9.93 -7.12
CA VAL A 146 17.94 -9.23 -8.31
C VAL A 146 18.26 -7.79 -7.93
N ALA A 147 19.46 -7.30 -8.26
CA ALA A 147 19.82 -5.92 -8.02
C ALA A 147 18.91 -4.96 -8.81
N PHE A 148 18.60 -3.78 -8.26
CA PHE A 148 17.73 -2.80 -8.91
C PHE A 148 18.10 -2.51 -10.36
N ALA A 149 19.41 -2.38 -10.64
CA ALA A 149 19.89 -2.12 -12.00
C ALA A 149 19.49 -3.22 -13.02
N ASP A 150 19.37 -4.46 -12.54
CA ASP A 150 19.11 -5.65 -13.36
C ASP A 150 17.61 -6.06 -13.36
N LEU A 151 16.76 -5.40 -12.56
CA LEU A 151 15.31 -5.62 -12.58
C LEU A 151 14.71 -5.34 -13.96
N LEU A 152 13.62 -6.01 -14.27
CA LEU A 152 12.84 -5.70 -15.47
C LEU A 152 12.17 -4.32 -15.38
N PRO A 153 11.87 -3.68 -16.52
CA PRO A 153 11.35 -2.30 -16.53
C PRO A 153 10.10 -2.09 -15.66
N LEU A 154 9.12 -3.00 -15.71
CA LEU A 154 7.90 -2.92 -14.90
C LEU A 154 8.22 -3.00 -13.39
N ASP A 155 9.19 -3.81 -13.03
CA ASP A 155 9.63 -4.00 -11.65
C ASP A 155 10.40 -2.77 -11.14
N LYS A 156 11.25 -2.16 -11.98
CA LYS A 156 11.91 -0.87 -11.70
C LYS A 156 10.88 0.23 -11.48
N LEU A 157 9.86 0.30 -12.33
CA LEU A 157 8.77 1.26 -12.22
C LEU A 157 8.03 1.09 -10.89
N MET A 158 7.79 -0.14 -10.45
CA MET A 158 7.12 -0.41 -9.18
C MET A 158 7.98 -0.06 -7.98
N VAL A 159 9.30 -0.32 -8.01
CA VAL A 159 10.22 0.13 -6.95
C VAL A 159 10.27 1.66 -6.88
N ALA A 160 10.27 2.35 -8.02
CA ALA A 160 10.21 3.81 -8.05
C ALA A 160 8.92 4.31 -7.39
N ARG A 161 7.77 3.72 -7.75
CA ARG A 161 6.48 4.09 -7.16
C ARG A 161 6.41 3.80 -5.66
N LEU A 162 6.86 2.64 -5.23
CA LEU A 162 7.00 2.28 -3.81
C LEU A 162 7.81 3.33 -3.04
N THR A 163 8.92 3.80 -3.61
CA THR A 163 9.79 4.81 -2.98
C THR A 163 9.09 6.14 -2.79
N GLN A 164 8.29 6.57 -3.77
CA GLN A 164 7.49 7.79 -3.67
C GLN A 164 6.41 7.67 -2.60
N VAL A 165 5.69 6.53 -2.58
CA VAL A 165 4.65 6.26 -1.56
C VAL A 165 5.26 6.22 -0.16
N GLN A 166 6.43 5.57 0.00
CA GLN A 166 7.15 5.56 1.27
C GLN A 166 7.47 6.96 1.77
N ALA A 167 7.98 7.82 0.90
CA ALA A 167 8.29 9.21 1.28
C ALA A 167 7.04 9.99 1.72
N GLU A 168 5.91 9.78 1.06
CA GLU A 168 4.63 10.38 1.46
C GLU A 168 4.14 9.86 2.82
N VAL A 169 4.25 8.55 3.06
CA VAL A 169 3.86 7.91 4.32
C VAL A 169 4.75 8.37 5.47
N ASP A 170 6.07 8.46 5.26
CA ASP A 170 7.03 8.93 6.25
C ASP A 170 6.72 10.37 6.67
N ASP A 171 6.47 11.26 5.71
CA ASP A 171 6.10 12.64 5.98
C ASP A 171 4.76 12.76 6.72
N ALA A 172 3.77 11.95 6.32
CA ALA A 172 2.46 11.91 6.98
C ALA A 172 2.55 11.43 8.43
N TYR A 173 3.34 10.40 8.71
CA TYR A 173 3.57 9.94 10.09
C TYR A 173 4.36 10.96 10.92
N ALA A 174 5.41 11.56 10.34
CA ALA A 174 6.19 12.60 11.01
C ALA A 174 5.35 13.84 11.40
N SER A 175 4.31 14.12 10.61
CA SER A 175 3.36 15.23 10.82
C SER A 175 2.12 14.84 11.62
N TYR A 176 2.00 13.60 12.11
CA TYR A 176 0.81 13.03 12.77
C TYR A 176 -0.45 13.05 11.89
N GLU A 177 -0.31 13.08 10.57
CA GLU A 177 -1.41 13.07 9.60
C GLU A 177 -1.80 11.64 9.21
N PHE A 178 -2.24 10.82 10.17
CA PHE A 178 -2.58 9.42 9.94
C PHE A 178 -3.58 9.16 8.81
N PRO A 179 -4.62 10.01 8.60
CA PRO A 179 -5.52 9.84 7.45
C PRO A 179 -4.84 9.99 6.10
N ARG A 180 -3.76 10.78 6.01
CA ARG A 180 -2.95 10.91 4.80
C ARG A 180 -2.13 9.64 4.57
N ALA A 181 -1.44 9.14 5.60
CA ALA A 181 -0.73 7.87 5.52
C ALA A 181 -1.66 6.71 5.12
N TYR A 182 -2.82 6.61 5.77
CA TYR A 182 -3.83 5.61 5.42
C TYR A 182 -4.26 5.69 3.95
N ARG A 183 -4.58 6.89 3.45
CA ARG A 183 -5.01 7.07 2.05
C ARG A 183 -3.91 6.71 1.07
N ALA A 184 -2.68 7.18 1.29
CA ALA A 184 -1.54 6.84 0.44
C ALA A 184 -1.34 5.31 0.35
N LEU A 185 -1.34 4.61 1.49
CA LEU A 185 -1.21 3.16 1.53
C LEU A 185 -2.42 2.44 0.90
N TYR A 186 -3.64 2.89 1.16
CA TYR A 186 -4.85 2.26 0.63
C TYR A 186 -4.95 2.41 -0.89
N ASP A 187 -4.74 3.61 -1.41
CA ASP A 187 -4.78 3.88 -2.84
C ASP A 187 -3.67 3.11 -3.57
N PHE A 188 -2.48 3.08 -3.02
CA PHE A 188 -1.37 2.28 -3.55
C PHE A 188 -1.73 0.78 -3.60
N VAL A 189 -2.18 0.21 -2.48
CA VAL A 189 -2.51 -1.22 -2.39
C VAL A 189 -3.68 -1.61 -3.29
N VAL A 190 -4.72 -0.80 -3.37
CA VAL A 190 -5.94 -1.14 -4.12
C VAL A 190 -5.81 -0.79 -5.59
N THR A 191 -5.37 0.42 -5.90
CA THR A 191 -5.42 0.94 -7.26
C THR A 191 -4.19 0.53 -8.07
N GLU A 192 -3.01 0.61 -7.48
CA GLU A 192 -1.76 0.39 -8.20
C GLU A 192 -1.26 -1.06 -8.06
N LEU A 193 -1.22 -1.61 -6.84
CA LEU A 193 -0.77 -2.99 -6.65
C LEU A 193 -1.81 -3.98 -7.15
N SER A 194 -3.00 -4.04 -6.51
CA SER A 194 -3.95 -5.12 -6.78
C SER A 194 -4.54 -5.06 -8.19
N ASN A 195 -4.86 -3.85 -8.69
CA ASN A 195 -5.52 -3.70 -10.00
C ASN A 195 -4.56 -3.59 -11.19
N VAL A 196 -3.27 -3.39 -10.96
CA VAL A 196 -2.29 -3.23 -12.05
C VAL A 196 -1.14 -4.22 -11.89
N TYR A 197 -0.25 -3.96 -10.95
CA TYR A 197 1.03 -4.66 -10.88
C TYR A 197 0.90 -6.15 -10.58
N LEU A 198 0.20 -6.51 -9.50
CA LEU A 198 0.04 -7.91 -9.11
C LEU A 198 -0.76 -8.73 -10.13
N ASP A 199 -1.68 -8.09 -10.85
CA ASP A 199 -2.42 -8.76 -11.92
C ASP A 199 -1.55 -9.01 -13.15
N ALA A 200 -0.73 -8.04 -13.54
CA ALA A 200 0.24 -8.15 -14.63
C ALA A 200 1.29 -9.25 -14.36
N LEU A 201 1.76 -9.37 -13.12
CA LEU A 201 2.77 -10.36 -12.75
C LEU A 201 2.32 -11.83 -12.78
N LYS A 202 1.01 -12.11 -12.78
CA LYS A 202 0.51 -13.49 -12.70
C LYS A 202 1.07 -14.39 -13.79
N ASP A 203 1.25 -13.86 -14.99
CA ASP A 203 1.82 -14.62 -16.09
C ASP A 203 3.27 -15.04 -15.78
N ARG A 204 4.11 -14.13 -15.31
CA ARG A 204 5.50 -14.42 -14.90
C ARG A 204 5.56 -15.39 -13.72
N LEU A 205 4.79 -15.11 -12.67
CA LEU A 205 4.81 -15.91 -11.44
C LEU A 205 4.35 -17.36 -11.66
N TYR A 206 3.37 -17.58 -12.54
CA TYR A 206 2.78 -18.92 -12.74
C TYR A 206 3.31 -19.67 -13.94
N CYS A 207 3.85 -18.97 -14.96
CA CYS A 207 4.24 -19.60 -16.20
C CYS A 207 5.75 -19.71 -16.39
N ASP A 208 6.55 -18.78 -15.85
CA ASP A 208 7.99 -18.79 -16.01
C ASP A 208 8.68 -19.81 -15.09
N LYS A 209 9.90 -20.17 -15.47
CA LYS A 209 10.70 -21.11 -14.70
C LYS A 209 11.06 -20.55 -13.32
N PRO A 210 11.00 -21.38 -12.25
CA PRO A 210 11.63 -21.00 -10.99
C PRO A 210 13.10 -20.63 -11.23
N GLY A 211 13.54 -19.48 -10.84
CA GLY A 211 14.92 -19.02 -11.03
C GLY A 211 15.21 -18.33 -12.38
N SER A 212 14.23 -18.14 -13.26
CA SER A 212 14.40 -17.21 -14.40
C SER A 212 14.48 -15.76 -13.92
N LEU A 213 15.13 -14.90 -14.71
CA LEU A 213 15.23 -13.48 -14.39
C LEU A 213 13.86 -12.84 -14.25
N GLU A 214 12.92 -13.18 -15.14
CA GLU A 214 11.56 -12.64 -15.17
C GLU A 214 10.82 -12.91 -13.86
N ARG A 215 10.92 -14.15 -13.37
CA ARG A 215 10.28 -14.54 -12.11
C ARG A 215 11.02 -13.97 -10.90
N ARG A 216 12.36 -14.01 -10.89
CA ARG A 216 13.18 -13.49 -9.78
C ARG A 216 13.08 -11.97 -9.65
N SER A 217 13.02 -11.25 -10.77
CA SER A 217 12.79 -9.80 -10.77
C SER A 217 11.46 -9.45 -10.09
N ALA A 218 10.38 -10.12 -10.48
CA ALA A 218 9.07 -9.96 -9.84
C ALA A 218 9.12 -10.29 -8.34
N GLN A 219 9.65 -11.47 -7.96
CA GLN A 219 9.72 -11.89 -6.56
C GLN A 219 10.56 -10.94 -5.70
N THR A 220 11.64 -10.38 -6.23
CA THR A 220 12.43 -9.35 -5.53
C THR A 220 11.56 -8.15 -5.16
N VAL A 221 10.77 -7.65 -6.11
CA VAL A 221 9.89 -6.50 -5.84
C VAL A 221 8.72 -6.88 -4.92
N LEU A 222 8.18 -8.10 -5.01
CA LEU A 222 7.19 -8.57 -4.03
C LEU A 222 7.77 -8.61 -2.61
N ALA A 223 9.04 -8.97 -2.43
CA ALA A 223 9.72 -8.95 -1.13
C ALA A 223 9.93 -7.52 -0.62
N GLU A 224 10.31 -6.58 -1.49
CA GLU A 224 10.42 -5.16 -1.15
C GLU A 224 9.05 -4.56 -0.74
N LEU A 225 8.00 -4.86 -1.52
CA LEU A 225 6.63 -4.45 -1.20
C LEU A 225 6.14 -5.02 0.14
N PHE A 226 6.41 -6.30 0.40
CA PHE A 226 6.09 -6.91 1.68
C PHE A 226 6.85 -6.23 2.82
N SER A 227 8.15 -6.02 2.65
CA SER A 227 9.04 -5.40 3.63
C SER A 227 8.60 -3.95 3.97
N MET A 228 8.18 -3.17 2.99
CA MET A 228 7.61 -1.84 3.17
C MET A 228 6.27 -1.91 3.90
N LEU A 229 5.31 -2.68 3.35
CA LEU A 229 3.94 -2.69 3.86
C LEU A 229 3.83 -3.17 5.31
N ILE A 230 4.63 -4.14 5.75
CA ILE A 230 4.61 -4.56 7.15
C ILE A 230 5.09 -3.47 8.10
N ARG A 231 6.05 -2.63 7.68
CA ARG A 231 6.56 -1.53 8.50
C ARG A 231 5.60 -0.35 8.55
N ASP A 232 5.07 0.01 7.40
CA ASP A 232 4.18 1.16 7.28
C ASP A 232 2.78 0.89 7.86
N LEU A 233 2.29 -0.35 7.75
CA LEU A 233 1.02 -0.75 8.34
C LEU A 233 1.13 -1.10 9.83
N GLN A 234 2.34 -1.33 10.36
CA GLN A 234 2.53 -1.74 11.76
C GLN A 234 1.90 -0.77 12.77
N PRO A 235 2.05 0.56 12.64
CA PRO A 235 1.42 1.49 13.58
C PRO A 235 -0.11 1.41 13.58
N ILE A 236 -0.72 0.89 12.52
CA ILE A 236 -2.17 0.82 12.33
C ILE A 236 -2.68 -0.62 12.53
N LEU A 237 -2.16 -1.59 11.78
CA LEU A 237 -2.60 -2.99 11.73
C LEU A 237 -1.63 -3.91 12.49
N SER A 238 -1.32 -3.56 13.74
CA SER A 238 -0.24 -4.17 14.51
C SER A 238 -0.37 -5.68 14.66
N TYR A 239 -1.57 -6.21 14.86
CA TYR A 239 -1.79 -7.66 15.03
C TYR A 239 -1.69 -8.41 13.71
N THR A 240 -2.26 -7.85 12.64
CA THR A 240 -2.23 -8.44 11.30
C THR A 240 -0.81 -8.49 10.75
N VAL A 241 -0.03 -7.45 10.98
CA VAL A 241 1.36 -7.37 10.53
C VAL A 241 2.23 -8.37 11.28
N ASP A 242 2.07 -8.48 12.60
CA ASP A 242 2.83 -9.43 13.42
C ASP A 242 2.50 -10.89 13.02
N GLU A 243 1.21 -11.20 12.74
CA GLU A 243 0.81 -12.47 12.15
C GLU A 243 1.48 -12.71 10.80
N ALA A 244 1.47 -11.71 9.89
CA ALA A 244 2.04 -11.84 8.55
C ALA A 244 3.56 -12.09 8.59
N MET A 245 4.29 -11.47 9.52
CA MET A 245 5.73 -11.69 9.70
C MET A 245 6.08 -13.15 10.00
N ALA A 246 5.22 -13.88 10.70
CA ALA A 246 5.47 -15.29 11.04
C ALA A 246 5.57 -16.19 9.79
N TYR A 247 5.01 -15.76 8.67
CA TYR A 247 5.02 -16.48 7.38
C TYR A 247 5.98 -15.90 6.36
N ALA A 248 6.71 -14.85 6.70
CA ALA A 248 7.65 -14.23 5.77
C ALA A 248 8.88 -15.14 5.52
N PRO A 249 9.46 -15.15 4.31
CA PRO A 249 10.73 -15.80 4.06
C PRO A 249 11.84 -15.23 4.94
N ALA A 250 12.83 -16.06 5.27
CA ALA A 250 14.06 -15.60 5.90
C ALA A 250 14.70 -14.51 5.01
N GLY A 251 15.23 -13.45 5.60
CA GLY A 251 15.82 -12.33 4.87
C GLY A 251 14.85 -11.21 4.46
N CYS A 252 13.52 -11.46 4.40
CA CYS A 252 12.55 -10.37 4.24
C CYS A 252 12.35 -9.57 5.54
N VAL A 253 12.43 -10.26 6.68
CA VAL A 253 12.24 -9.69 8.02
C VAL A 253 13.12 -10.39 9.05
N ASP A 254 13.43 -9.69 10.13
CA ASP A 254 14.09 -10.29 11.30
C ASP A 254 13.04 -10.98 12.20
N HIS A 255 12.92 -12.29 12.06
CA HIS A 255 11.98 -13.10 12.86
C HIS A 255 12.25 -13.14 14.36
N GLN A 256 13.39 -12.60 14.82
CA GLN A 256 13.69 -12.48 16.25
C GLN A 256 13.10 -11.22 16.87
N LYS A 257 12.56 -10.31 16.04
CA LYS A 257 11.91 -9.08 16.48
C LYS A 257 10.40 -9.15 16.29
N TYR A 258 9.67 -8.43 17.13
CA TYR A 258 8.28 -8.08 16.85
C TYR A 258 8.23 -7.03 15.74
N ALA A 259 7.15 -6.98 14.98
CA ALA A 259 6.96 -5.99 13.92
C ALA A 259 7.20 -4.55 14.40
N ALA A 260 6.76 -4.23 15.62
CA ALA A 260 6.93 -2.93 16.25
C ALA A 260 8.40 -2.52 16.54
N LEU A 261 9.32 -3.47 16.47
CA LEU A 261 10.76 -3.24 16.71
C LEU A 261 11.59 -3.24 15.42
N LEU A 262 10.94 -3.34 14.27
CA LEU A 262 11.61 -3.20 12.98
C LEU A 262 11.94 -1.72 12.73
N ASP A 263 13.11 -1.49 12.15
CA ASP A 263 13.45 -0.16 11.63
C ASP A 263 12.52 0.19 10.45
N TRP A 264 12.33 1.48 10.19
CA TRP A 264 11.59 1.96 9.03
C TRP A 264 12.18 1.39 7.73
N TYR A 265 11.30 1.16 6.75
CA TYR A 265 11.72 0.68 5.45
C TYR A 265 12.67 1.67 4.78
N LYS A 266 13.68 1.14 4.10
CA LYS A 266 14.62 1.92 3.29
C LYS A 266 14.59 1.37 1.88
N SER A 267 14.15 2.21 0.96
CA SER A 267 14.14 1.87 -0.46
C SER A 267 15.57 1.67 -0.99
N PRO A 268 15.77 0.76 -1.98
CA PRO A 268 17.07 0.59 -2.65
C PRO A 268 17.47 1.78 -3.54
N ILE A 269 16.54 2.71 -3.81
CA ILE A 269 16.79 3.93 -4.59
C ILE A 269 16.32 5.18 -3.84
N THR A 270 16.85 6.32 -4.23
CA THR A 270 16.43 7.62 -3.70
C THR A 270 15.12 8.12 -4.32
N VAL A 271 14.48 9.10 -3.68
CA VAL A 271 13.26 9.75 -4.22
C VAL A 271 13.55 10.46 -5.56
N ASP A 272 14.72 11.06 -5.70
CA ASP A 272 15.10 11.72 -6.96
C ASP A 272 15.21 10.71 -8.11
N GLU A 273 15.83 9.55 -7.88
CA GLU A 273 15.88 8.46 -8.86
C GLU A 273 14.48 7.91 -9.17
N ALA A 274 13.62 7.81 -8.17
CA ALA A 274 12.23 7.37 -8.34
C ALA A 274 11.42 8.34 -9.20
N ASN A 275 11.58 9.64 -9.01
CA ASN A 275 10.87 10.67 -9.76
C ASN A 275 11.21 10.66 -11.27
N GLU A 276 12.35 10.09 -11.65
CA GLU A 276 12.67 9.90 -13.07
C GLU A 276 11.73 8.93 -13.81
N PHE A 277 10.94 8.13 -13.08
CA PHE A 277 9.96 7.19 -13.64
C PHE A 277 8.53 7.75 -13.69
N GLU A 278 8.27 8.91 -13.10
CA GLU A 278 6.91 9.48 -12.96
C GLU A 278 6.23 9.65 -14.32
N GLY A 279 6.91 10.26 -15.30
CA GLY A 279 6.33 10.46 -16.62
C GLY A 279 6.00 9.16 -17.35
N VAL A 280 6.79 8.10 -17.19
CA VAL A 280 6.50 6.77 -17.78
C VAL A 280 5.29 6.15 -17.09
N LEU A 281 5.18 6.28 -15.76
CA LEU A 281 4.04 5.76 -15.01
C LEU A 281 2.74 6.46 -15.44
N GLU A 282 2.74 7.80 -15.46
CA GLU A 282 1.58 8.59 -15.88
C GLU A 282 1.13 8.26 -17.30
N ALA A 283 2.06 8.24 -18.25
CA ALA A 283 1.78 7.89 -19.65
C ALA A 283 1.22 6.46 -19.78
N SER A 284 1.78 5.50 -19.02
CA SER A 284 1.31 4.10 -19.02
C SER A 284 -0.10 3.96 -18.43
N LEU A 285 -0.41 4.69 -17.36
CA LEU A 285 -1.73 4.67 -16.72
C LEU A 285 -2.79 5.41 -17.55
N GLU A 286 -2.44 6.52 -18.20
CA GLU A 286 -3.34 7.23 -19.12
C GLU A 286 -3.74 6.34 -20.29
N LEU A 287 -2.75 5.73 -20.96
CA LEU A 287 -3.02 4.78 -22.05
C LEU A 287 -3.81 3.55 -21.56
N ARG A 288 -3.51 3.04 -20.33
CA ARG A 288 -4.26 1.94 -19.73
C ARG A 288 -5.75 2.27 -19.58
N SER A 289 -6.08 3.49 -19.19
CA SER A 289 -7.48 3.92 -19.06
C SER A 289 -8.22 3.84 -20.41
N ALA A 290 -7.58 4.28 -21.50
CA ALA A 290 -8.15 4.18 -22.83
C ALA A 290 -8.27 2.72 -23.32
N VAL A 291 -7.24 1.90 -23.07
CA VAL A 291 -7.24 0.46 -23.39
C VAL A 291 -8.33 -0.29 -22.62
N THR A 292 -8.45 -0.04 -21.32
CA THR A 292 -9.49 -0.67 -20.48
C THR A 292 -10.89 -0.34 -20.99
N LYS A 293 -11.15 0.92 -21.34
CA LYS A 293 -12.43 1.34 -21.92
C LYS A 293 -12.72 0.61 -23.24
N ALA A 294 -11.74 0.54 -24.15
CA ALA A 294 -11.89 -0.15 -25.43
C ALA A 294 -12.13 -1.66 -25.24
N LEU A 295 -11.49 -2.29 -24.25
CA LEU A 295 -11.72 -3.70 -23.88
C LEU A 295 -13.13 -3.94 -23.33
N GLU A 296 -13.65 -3.01 -22.50
CA GLU A 296 -15.02 -3.08 -21.97
C GLU A 296 -16.07 -2.92 -23.07
N ASP A 297 -15.86 -1.99 -23.98
CA ASP A 297 -16.72 -1.77 -25.14
C ASP A 297 -16.74 -3.04 -26.05
N ALA A 298 -15.59 -3.62 -26.34
CA ALA A 298 -15.46 -4.85 -27.12
C ALA A 298 -16.11 -6.06 -26.43
N ARG A 299 -15.99 -6.16 -25.10
CA ARG A 299 -16.64 -7.20 -24.29
C ARG A 299 -18.16 -7.03 -24.31
N SER A 300 -18.64 -5.82 -24.16
CA SER A 300 -20.08 -5.49 -24.19
C SER A 300 -20.70 -5.76 -25.57
N ALA A 301 -19.94 -5.53 -26.64
CA ALA A 301 -20.32 -5.88 -28.01
C ALA A 301 -20.25 -7.38 -28.31
N GLY A 302 -19.70 -8.20 -27.39
CA GLY A 302 -19.53 -9.65 -27.58
C GLY A 302 -18.42 -10.05 -28.58
N THR A 303 -17.52 -9.11 -28.93
CA THR A 303 -16.42 -9.34 -29.87
C THR A 303 -15.31 -10.16 -29.24
N PHE A 304 -14.96 -9.87 -27.99
CA PHE A 304 -13.94 -10.56 -27.20
C PHE A 304 -14.44 -10.81 -25.79
N THR A 305 -14.02 -11.94 -25.20
CA THR A 305 -14.38 -12.33 -23.83
C THR A 305 -13.22 -12.18 -22.85
N LYS A 306 -11.98 -12.27 -23.34
CA LYS A 306 -10.75 -12.19 -22.54
C LYS A 306 -9.80 -11.18 -23.18
N SER A 307 -9.08 -10.43 -22.36
CA SER A 307 -8.09 -9.45 -22.80
C SER A 307 -6.91 -10.10 -23.55
N GLN A 308 -6.54 -11.34 -23.21
CA GLN A 308 -5.49 -12.08 -23.92
C GLN A 308 -5.84 -12.43 -25.38
N GLN A 309 -7.11 -12.36 -25.79
CA GLN A 309 -7.51 -12.54 -27.19
C GLN A 309 -7.18 -11.34 -28.08
N VAL A 310 -6.65 -10.27 -27.48
CA VAL A 310 -6.61 -8.94 -28.08
C VAL A 310 -5.19 -8.50 -28.42
N ARG A 311 -5.04 -7.89 -29.58
CA ARG A 311 -3.98 -6.95 -29.96
C ARG A 311 -4.53 -5.54 -29.85
N VAL A 312 -3.81 -4.68 -29.16
CA VAL A 312 -4.11 -3.26 -29.03
C VAL A 312 -3.33 -2.48 -30.08
N LYS A 313 -4.00 -1.64 -30.85
CA LYS A 313 -3.37 -0.61 -31.69
C LYS A 313 -3.63 0.76 -31.06
N ALA A 314 -2.58 1.39 -30.55
CA ALA A 314 -2.66 2.68 -29.92
C ALA A 314 -1.92 3.74 -30.74
N VAL A 315 -2.60 4.85 -30.97
CA VAL A 315 -1.99 6.09 -31.49
C VAL A 315 -1.85 7.02 -30.32
N VAL A 316 -0.67 7.60 -30.11
CA VAL A 316 -0.39 8.47 -28.97
C VAL A 316 0.36 9.73 -29.40
N PRO A 317 0.21 10.87 -28.67
CA PRO A 317 1.00 12.07 -28.93
C PRO A 317 2.50 11.82 -28.82
N ALA A 318 3.30 12.66 -29.49
CA ALA A 318 4.75 12.51 -29.59
C ALA A 318 5.45 12.41 -28.23
N GLU A 319 5.04 13.20 -27.26
CA GLU A 319 5.60 13.20 -25.90
C GLU A 319 5.33 11.86 -25.19
N MET A 320 4.08 11.40 -25.22
CA MET A 320 3.71 10.10 -24.67
C MET A 320 4.43 8.96 -25.40
N TYR A 321 4.54 9.01 -26.73
CA TYR A 321 5.27 8.02 -27.51
C TYR A 321 6.73 7.90 -27.06
N ALA A 322 7.41 9.04 -26.87
CA ALA A 322 8.80 9.05 -26.41
C ALA A 322 8.97 8.42 -25.01
N LEU A 323 8.03 8.67 -24.08
CA LEU A 323 8.03 8.05 -22.76
C LEU A 323 7.79 6.55 -22.83
N LEU A 324 6.81 6.09 -23.62
CA LEU A 324 6.40 4.69 -23.73
C LEU A 324 7.34 3.83 -24.59
N THR A 325 8.31 4.41 -25.29
CA THR A 325 9.32 3.70 -26.10
C THR A 325 10.77 4.01 -25.67
N GLY A 326 10.97 4.83 -24.66
CA GLY A 326 12.28 5.21 -24.13
C GLY A 326 12.93 4.13 -23.26
N ASP A 327 14.09 4.44 -22.70
CA ASP A 327 14.92 3.50 -21.94
C ASP A 327 14.24 2.94 -20.66
N LYS A 328 13.24 3.68 -20.13
CA LYS A 328 12.48 3.29 -18.94
C LYS A 328 11.11 2.69 -19.29
N ALA A 329 10.81 2.52 -20.58
CA ALA A 329 9.53 2.00 -21.03
C ALA A 329 9.28 0.57 -20.54
N VAL A 330 8.04 0.31 -20.13
CA VAL A 330 7.59 -1.03 -19.73
C VAL A 330 7.06 -1.83 -20.91
N ASP A 331 7.00 -3.16 -20.79
CA ASP A 331 6.26 -3.99 -21.73
C ASP A 331 4.76 -3.68 -21.60
N LEU A 332 4.22 -2.97 -22.57
CA LEU A 332 2.82 -2.56 -22.56
C LEU A 332 1.84 -3.74 -22.70
N ALA A 333 2.24 -4.82 -23.35
CA ALA A 333 1.40 -6.01 -23.45
C ALA A 333 1.24 -6.69 -22.09
N GLU A 334 2.31 -6.76 -21.33
CA GLU A 334 2.30 -7.23 -19.95
C GLU A 334 1.49 -6.27 -19.06
N PHE A 335 1.77 -4.97 -19.15
CA PHE A 335 1.13 -3.95 -18.30
C PHE A 335 -0.40 -3.86 -18.49
N TYR A 336 -0.90 -4.10 -19.72
CA TYR A 336 -2.34 -4.09 -20.03
C TYR A 336 -2.97 -5.49 -20.02
N ILE A 337 -2.16 -6.55 -19.83
CA ILE A 337 -2.62 -7.95 -19.79
C ILE A 337 -3.30 -8.32 -21.12
N VAL A 338 -2.67 -7.99 -22.22
CA VAL A 338 -3.09 -8.31 -23.61
C VAL A 338 -1.99 -9.11 -24.32
N SER A 339 -2.31 -9.74 -25.45
CA SER A 339 -1.31 -10.54 -26.16
C SER A 339 -0.29 -9.72 -26.93
N ASP A 340 -0.66 -8.53 -27.40
CA ASP A 340 0.22 -7.65 -28.18
C ASP A 340 -0.24 -6.19 -28.12
N VAL A 341 0.72 -5.26 -28.23
CA VAL A 341 0.47 -3.81 -28.31
C VAL A 341 1.31 -3.23 -29.45
N GLU A 342 0.65 -2.63 -30.42
CA GLU A 342 1.27 -1.82 -31.47
C GLU A 342 1.10 -0.34 -31.14
N LEU A 343 2.21 0.36 -30.95
CA LEU A 343 2.22 1.78 -30.60
C LEU A 343 2.68 2.62 -31.80
N THR A 344 1.90 3.62 -32.16
CA THR A 344 2.24 4.57 -33.24
C THR A 344 2.10 6.01 -32.76
N GLN A 345 2.92 6.89 -33.32
CA GLN A 345 2.84 8.31 -33.01
C GLN A 345 1.76 9.00 -33.85
N GLY A 346 0.97 9.88 -33.25
CA GLY A 346 -0.05 10.72 -33.90
C GLY A 346 -0.33 12.00 -33.15
N GLU A 347 -1.42 12.67 -33.47
CA GLU A 347 -1.78 13.95 -32.85
C GLU A 347 -2.62 13.76 -31.57
N GLU A 348 -3.51 12.76 -31.56
CA GLU A 348 -4.44 12.51 -30.46
C GLU A 348 -4.37 11.05 -30.02
N LEU A 349 -4.66 10.81 -28.72
CA LEU A 349 -4.76 9.49 -28.13
C LEU A 349 -5.98 8.76 -28.69
N SER A 350 -5.74 7.62 -29.36
CA SER A 350 -6.79 6.71 -29.78
C SER A 350 -6.37 5.27 -29.65
N VAL A 351 -7.34 4.39 -29.37
CA VAL A 351 -7.13 2.96 -29.16
C VAL A 351 -8.11 2.16 -30.02
N ALA A 352 -7.58 1.23 -30.79
CA ALA A 352 -8.35 0.22 -31.52
C ALA A 352 -8.00 -1.18 -31.02
N ILE A 353 -9.00 -2.08 -31.03
CA ILE A 353 -8.88 -3.45 -30.54
C ILE A 353 -9.07 -4.40 -31.72
N GLU A 354 -8.12 -5.30 -31.94
CA GLU A 354 -8.15 -6.33 -32.96
C GLU A 354 -7.90 -7.71 -32.34
N ALA A 355 -8.19 -8.77 -33.08
CA ALA A 355 -7.82 -10.14 -32.67
C ALA A 355 -6.29 -10.27 -32.63
N ALA A 356 -5.77 -10.86 -31.58
CA ALA A 356 -4.36 -11.19 -31.50
C ALA A 356 -3.97 -12.26 -32.50
N GLU A 357 -2.75 -12.18 -33.03
CA GLU A 357 -2.22 -13.15 -33.97
C GLU A 357 -1.75 -14.44 -33.29
N GLY A 358 -1.84 -15.56 -34.00
CA GLY A 358 -1.39 -16.87 -33.54
C GLY A 358 -2.47 -17.68 -32.82
N GLU A 359 -2.04 -18.67 -32.04
CA GLU A 359 -2.91 -19.57 -31.30
C GLU A 359 -2.81 -19.32 -29.79
N CYS A 360 -3.88 -19.67 -29.05
CA CYS A 360 -3.90 -19.58 -27.62
C CYS A 360 -2.94 -20.60 -27.00
N CYS A 361 -2.02 -20.14 -26.19
CA CYS A 361 -1.16 -21.01 -25.38
C CYS A 361 -1.93 -21.57 -24.18
N ASP A 362 -1.99 -22.91 -24.02
CA ASP A 362 -2.70 -23.57 -22.92
C ASP A 362 -2.12 -23.26 -21.53
N ARG A 363 -0.87 -22.78 -21.45
CA ARG A 363 -0.19 -22.45 -20.19
C ARG A 363 -0.39 -20.99 -19.79
N CYS A 364 -0.07 -20.02 -20.67
CA CYS A 364 -0.12 -18.58 -20.31
C CYS A 364 -1.36 -17.87 -20.86
N TRP A 365 -2.16 -18.55 -21.66
CA TRP A 365 -3.40 -18.07 -22.30
C TRP A 365 -3.23 -16.88 -23.26
N ASN A 366 -2.01 -16.40 -23.43
CA ASN A 366 -1.71 -15.40 -24.46
C ASN A 366 -1.75 -16.05 -25.86
N TYR A 367 -2.16 -15.29 -26.85
CA TYR A 367 -2.09 -15.67 -28.25
C TYR A 367 -0.67 -15.40 -28.78
N ARG A 368 -0.03 -16.41 -29.29
CA ARG A 368 1.36 -16.35 -29.80
C ARG A 368 1.52 -17.14 -31.10
N THR A 369 2.28 -16.57 -32.01
CA THR A 369 2.64 -17.25 -33.26
C THR A 369 3.59 -18.44 -33.05
N THR A 370 4.25 -18.51 -31.87
CA THR A 370 5.20 -19.56 -31.48
C THR A 370 4.55 -20.78 -30.78
N VAL A 371 3.22 -20.85 -30.71
CA VAL A 371 2.52 -22.04 -30.19
C VAL A 371 2.80 -23.23 -31.11
N GLY A 372 3.17 -24.36 -30.50
CA GLY A 372 3.53 -25.59 -31.25
C GLY A 372 4.99 -25.66 -31.69
N GLU A 373 5.80 -24.62 -31.53
CA GLU A 373 7.24 -24.66 -31.86
C GLU A 373 8.09 -25.37 -30.81
N TYR A 374 7.54 -25.61 -29.60
CA TYR A 374 8.28 -26.29 -28.56
C TYR A 374 8.19 -27.81 -28.69
N ASN A 375 9.34 -28.47 -28.81
CA ASN A 375 9.43 -29.91 -29.05
C ASN A 375 8.63 -30.73 -28.03
N GLY A 376 7.63 -31.50 -28.55
CA GLY A 376 6.78 -32.37 -27.74
C GLY A 376 5.55 -31.72 -27.14
N HIS A 377 5.32 -30.41 -27.37
CA HIS A 377 4.22 -29.66 -26.77
C HIS A 377 3.51 -28.82 -27.85
N ALA A 378 2.52 -29.38 -28.51
CA ALA A 378 1.83 -28.76 -29.65
C ALA A 378 0.96 -27.53 -29.28
N HIS A 379 0.64 -27.32 -27.97
CA HIS A 379 -0.32 -26.31 -27.55
C HIS A 379 0.29 -25.27 -26.60
N ILE A 380 1.62 -25.24 -26.47
CA ILE A 380 2.30 -24.20 -25.64
C ILE A 380 3.25 -23.38 -26.52
N CYS A 381 3.42 -22.11 -26.14
CA CYS A 381 4.35 -21.20 -26.81
C CYS A 381 5.80 -21.48 -26.40
N LYS A 382 6.73 -20.96 -27.18
CA LYS A 382 8.18 -21.02 -26.94
C LYS A 382 8.58 -19.93 -25.91
N ARG A 383 8.28 -20.14 -24.65
CA ARG A 383 8.63 -19.23 -23.55
C ARG A 383 9.49 -19.91 -22.51
#